data_fea4167e30e565c5a917649ad02d525e
#
_entry.id   fea4167e30e565c5a917649ad02d525e
#
_cell.length_a   1.000
_cell.length_b   1.000
_cell.length_c   1.000
_cell.angle_alpha   90.00
_cell.angle_beta   90.00
_cell.angle_gamma   90.00
#
_symmetry.space_group_name_H-M   'P 1'
#
loop_
_entity.id
_entity.type
_entity.pdbx_description
1 polymer ?
#
loop_
_entity_poly.entity_id
_entity_poly.type
_entity_poly.pdbx_seq_one_letter_code
_entity_poly.pdbx_strand_id
1 'polypeptide(L)'
;GPAGMFAAIAAAENGHHVTLLEKNEKLGKKLFITGKGRCNITNSSDMDVLFNSVMTNRKFLYSAFYAYDNQMVIDFFEQAGLPVKNERGNRIFPVSDHSSDVIAALQRVLKKDQVEIRLHSEVDTLLYEDSGEEEQKKVCGVRLSDGEKIQADDVIVATGGFSYQTTGSTGDGYRFAKEEIGRASCRERV
;
A
#
# COMPACT_ATOMS: atom_id res chain seq x y z
N GLY A 1 -3.24 -4.74 -0.49
CA GLY A 1 -3.77 -3.90 -1.59
C GLY A 1 -2.67 -3.20 -2.38
N PRO A 2 -2.99 -2.30 -3.36
CA PRO A 2 -1.98 -1.72 -4.25
C PRO A 2 -0.89 -0.95 -3.50
N ALA A 3 -1.22 -0.20 -2.47
CA ALA A 3 -0.23 0.54 -1.68
C ALA A 3 0.82 -0.39 -1.06
N GLY A 4 0.39 -1.51 -0.47
CA GLY A 4 1.32 -2.51 0.08
C GLY A 4 2.14 -3.21 -0.99
N MET A 5 1.56 -3.48 -2.17
CA MET A 5 2.29 -4.08 -3.28
C MET A 5 3.38 -3.13 -3.82
N PHE A 6 3.08 -1.85 -4.01
CA PHE A 6 4.07 -0.85 -4.42
C PHE A 6 5.15 -0.63 -3.35
N ALA A 7 4.77 -0.58 -2.07
CA ALA A 7 5.75 -0.46 -0.98
C ALA A 7 6.69 -1.67 -0.93
N ALA A 8 6.16 -2.88 -1.13
CA ALA A 8 6.97 -4.09 -1.17
C ALA A 8 7.95 -4.12 -2.36
N ILE A 9 7.50 -3.69 -3.55
CA ILE A 9 8.35 -3.56 -4.74
C ILE A 9 9.46 -2.56 -4.47
N ALA A 10 9.12 -1.35 -4.00
CA ALA A 10 10.10 -0.30 -3.74
C ALA A 10 11.13 -0.73 -2.69
N ALA A 11 10.72 -1.41 -1.62
CA ALA A 11 11.65 -1.92 -0.62
C ALA A 11 12.58 -3.01 -1.19
N ALA A 12 12.04 -3.96 -1.96
CA ALA A 12 12.83 -5.03 -2.58
C ALA A 12 13.84 -4.49 -3.61
N GLU A 13 13.44 -3.51 -4.44
CA GLU A 13 14.35 -2.83 -5.39
C GLU A 13 15.49 -2.09 -4.68
N ASN A 14 15.28 -1.68 -3.43
CA ASN A 14 16.33 -1.08 -2.58
C ASN A 14 17.14 -2.12 -1.78
N GLY A 15 17.00 -3.41 -2.09
CA GLY A 15 17.82 -4.48 -1.52
C GLY A 15 17.32 -5.04 -0.18
N HIS A 16 16.12 -4.71 0.23
CA HIS A 16 15.54 -5.26 1.45
C HIS A 16 14.88 -6.62 1.18
N HIS A 17 14.96 -7.52 2.16
CA HIS A 17 14.16 -8.75 2.17
C HIS A 17 12.75 -8.40 2.64
N VAL A 18 11.74 -8.69 1.80
CA VAL A 18 10.36 -8.22 2.03
C VAL A 18 9.39 -9.39 2.12
N THR A 19 8.58 -9.39 3.18
CA THR A 19 7.41 -10.27 3.30
C THR A 19 6.13 -9.43 3.20
N LEU A 20 5.32 -9.68 2.19
CA LEU A 20 4.02 -9.02 1.97
C LEU A 20 2.89 -9.88 2.56
N LEU A 21 2.30 -9.41 3.64
CA LEU A 21 1.16 -10.07 4.30
C LEU A 21 -0.16 -9.58 3.73
N GLU A 22 -1.03 -10.49 3.33
CA GLU A 22 -2.40 -10.21 2.87
C GLU A 22 -3.38 -11.11 3.60
N LYS A 23 -4.37 -10.54 4.26
CA LYS A 23 -5.37 -11.33 5.02
C LYS A 23 -6.35 -12.11 4.14
N ASN A 24 -6.54 -11.68 2.91
CA ASN A 24 -7.42 -12.35 1.95
C ASN A 24 -6.73 -13.54 1.26
N GLU A 25 -7.55 -14.31 0.54
CA GLU A 25 -7.13 -15.45 -0.29
C GLU A 25 -6.38 -15.04 -1.56
N LYS A 26 -6.37 -13.74 -1.89
CA LYS A 26 -5.69 -13.20 -3.09
C LYS A 26 -5.34 -11.74 -2.92
N LEU A 27 -4.31 -11.29 -3.63
CA LEU A 27 -3.93 -9.89 -3.70
C LEU A 27 -4.96 -9.06 -4.49
N GLY A 28 -5.09 -7.80 -4.12
CA GLY A 28 -5.76 -6.80 -4.96
C GLY A 28 -7.29 -6.88 -5.00
N LYS A 29 -7.98 -7.52 -4.05
CA LYS A 29 -9.46 -7.64 -4.04
C LYS A 29 -10.17 -6.31 -4.27
N LYS A 30 -9.73 -5.22 -3.62
CA LYS A 30 -10.32 -3.91 -3.82
C LYS A 30 -9.94 -3.32 -5.19
N LEU A 31 -8.70 -3.51 -5.64
CA LEU A 31 -8.26 -3.08 -6.96
C LEU A 31 -9.11 -3.72 -8.06
N PHE A 32 -9.45 -4.99 -7.89
CA PHE A 32 -10.25 -5.77 -8.84
C PHE A 32 -11.61 -5.13 -9.15
N ILE A 33 -12.26 -4.48 -8.18
CA ILE A 33 -13.58 -3.85 -8.34
C ILE A 33 -13.54 -2.38 -8.75
N THR A 34 -12.35 -1.75 -8.77
CA THR A 34 -12.22 -0.35 -9.15
C THR A 34 -12.54 -0.12 -10.63
N GLY A 35 -12.96 1.10 -10.97
CA GLY A 35 -13.30 1.44 -12.35
C GLY A 35 -14.34 0.51 -12.99
N LYS A 36 -15.28 -0.05 -12.21
CA LYS A 36 -16.26 -1.06 -12.64
C LYS A 36 -15.61 -2.33 -13.21
N GLY A 37 -14.54 -2.80 -12.58
CA GLY A 37 -13.79 -3.99 -13.00
C GLY A 37 -12.72 -3.73 -14.07
N ARG A 38 -12.54 -2.48 -14.49
CA ARG A 38 -11.55 -2.08 -15.50
C ARG A 38 -10.23 -1.56 -14.88
N CYS A 39 -10.26 -1.12 -13.63
CA CYS A 39 -9.20 -0.44 -12.89
C CYS A 39 -8.75 0.89 -13.53
N ASN A 40 -9.28 2.00 -13.07
CA ASN A 40 -8.67 3.31 -13.33
C ASN A 40 -7.35 3.39 -12.55
N ILE A 41 -6.22 3.28 -13.25
CA ILE A 41 -4.89 3.17 -12.66
C ILE A 41 -4.44 4.51 -12.09
N THR A 42 -4.46 5.54 -12.95
CA THR A 42 -4.05 6.91 -12.60
C THR A 42 -4.74 7.92 -13.53
N ASN A 43 -4.28 9.16 -13.50
CA ASN A 43 -4.72 10.22 -14.39
C ASN A 43 -3.49 10.91 -15.00
N SER A 44 -3.51 11.14 -16.31
CA SER A 44 -2.39 11.72 -17.06
C SER A 44 -2.42 13.25 -17.14
N SER A 45 -3.23 13.94 -16.32
CA SER A 45 -3.21 15.39 -16.24
C SER A 45 -1.90 15.91 -15.68
N ASP A 46 -1.61 17.17 -15.99
CA ASP A 46 -0.48 17.88 -15.41
C ASP A 46 -0.57 17.93 -13.88
N MET A 47 0.57 18.00 -13.23
CA MET A 47 0.70 17.97 -11.77
C MET A 47 -0.17 19.04 -11.08
N ASP A 48 -0.24 20.24 -11.62
CA ASP A 48 -1.05 21.33 -11.08
C ASP A 48 -2.55 20.98 -11.07
N VAL A 49 -3.02 20.31 -12.12
CA VAL A 49 -4.41 19.84 -12.21
C VAL A 49 -4.69 18.76 -11.18
N LEU A 50 -3.74 17.82 -10.98
CA LEU A 50 -3.84 16.78 -9.98
C LEU A 50 -3.89 17.38 -8.57
N PHE A 51 -2.99 18.29 -8.23
CA PHE A 51 -2.99 18.96 -6.93
C PHE A 51 -4.25 19.78 -6.68
N ASN A 52 -4.76 20.48 -7.70
CA ASN A 52 -6.00 21.25 -7.59
C ASN A 52 -7.23 20.35 -7.39
N SER A 53 -7.16 19.09 -7.75
CA SER A 53 -8.23 18.11 -7.54
C SER A 53 -8.23 17.51 -6.12
N VAL A 54 -7.18 17.74 -5.33
CA VAL A 54 -7.12 17.30 -3.93
C VAL A 54 -7.96 18.23 -3.05
N MET A 55 -9.03 17.70 -2.48
CA MET A 55 -10.02 18.47 -1.73
C MET A 55 -9.49 19.04 -0.41
N THR A 56 -8.66 18.27 0.31
CA THR A 56 -8.16 18.66 1.64
C THR A 56 -6.70 18.26 1.79
N ASN A 57 -5.94 19.00 2.62
CA ASN A 57 -4.54 18.70 2.96
C ASN A 57 -3.61 18.50 1.76
N ARG A 58 -3.84 19.24 0.68
CA ARG A 58 -3.05 19.18 -0.56
C ARG A 58 -1.54 19.19 -0.31
N LYS A 59 -1.08 20.06 0.58
CA LYS A 59 0.35 20.22 0.89
C LYS A 59 1.00 18.95 1.45
N PHE A 60 0.23 18.12 2.14
CA PHE A 60 0.72 16.84 2.66
C PHE A 60 1.18 15.87 1.57
N LEU A 61 0.59 15.97 0.36
CA LEU A 61 0.89 15.08 -0.75
C LEU A 61 2.04 15.57 -1.65
N TYR A 62 2.57 16.78 -1.46
CA TYR A 62 3.60 17.33 -2.35
C TYR A 62 4.82 16.40 -2.44
N SER A 63 5.41 16.03 -1.32
CA SER A 63 6.61 15.16 -1.33
C SER A 63 6.36 13.84 -2.03
N ALA A 64 5.20 13.21 -1.78
CA ALA A 64 4.87 11.93 -2.39
C ALA A 64 4.67 12.05 -3.91
N PHE A 65 3.94 13.07 -4.38
CA PHE A 65 3.68 13.24 -5.81
C PHE A 65 4.91 13.72 -6.59
N TYR A 66 5.82 14.48 -5.97
CA TYR A 66 7.09 14.84 -6.62
C TYR A 66 8.10 13.71 -6.60
N ALA A 67 8.04 12.82 -5.61
CA ALA A 67 8.92 11.65 -5.55
C ALA A 67 8.46 10.53 -6.51
N TYR A 68 7.16 10.38 -6.71
CA TYR A 68 6.57 9.36 -7.57
C TYR A 68 5.28 9.89 -8.20
N ASP A 69 5.41 10.46 -9.39
CA ASP A 69 4.32 11.14 -10.08
C ASP A 69 3.41 10.18 -10.88
N ASN A 70 2.38 10.74 -11.48
CA ASN A 70 1.42 9.98 -12.28
C ASN A 70 2.03 9.41 -13.57
N GLN A 71 3.04 10.05 -14.14
CA GLN A 71 3.74 9.53 -15.31
C GLN A 71 4.59 8.33 -14.92
N MET A 72 5.29 8.39 -13.80
CA MET A 72 6.05 7.25 -13.27
C MET A 72 5.15 6.03 -13.00
N VAL A 73 3.90 6.25 -12.58
CA VAL A 73 2.91 5.15 -12.45
C VAL A 73 2.57 4.54 -13.81
N ILE A 74 2.40 5.35 -14.85
CA ILE A 74 2.16 4.86 -16.22
C ILE A 74 3.35 4.04 -16.70
N ASP A 75 4.56 4.61 -16.60
CA ASP A 75 5.79 3.98 -17.04
C ASP A 75 6.04 2.66 -16.32
N PHE A 76 5.76 2.59 -15.02
CA PHE A 76 5.86 1.35 -14.24
C PHE A 76 4.98 0.24 -14.83
N PHE A 77 3.72 0.51 -15.14
CA PHE A 77 2.83 -0.53 -15.68
C PHE A 77 3.21 -0.93 -17.09
N GLU A 78 3.65 0.01 -17.94
CA GLU A 78 4.12 -0.31 -19.28
C GLU A 78 5.40 -1.16 -19.23
N GLN A 79 6.36 -0.84 -18.37
CA GLN A 79 7.56 -1.64 -18.13
C GLN A 79 7.24 -3.02 -17.54
N ALA A 80 6.20 -3.12 -16.72
CA ALA A 80 5.67 -4.40 -16.22
C ALA A 80 4.93 -5.21 -17.30
N GLY A 81 4.91 -4.74 -18.55
CA GLY A 81 4.27 -5.42 -19.68
C GLY A 81 2.74 -5.29 -19.69
N LEU A 82 2.19 -4.23 -19.13
CA LEU A 82 0.77 -3.89 -19.18
C LEU A 82 0.55 -2.66 -20.06
N PRO A 83 0.11 -2.81 -21.32
CA PRO A 83 -0.25 -1.68 -22.15
C PRO A 83 -1.41 -0.90 -21.55
N VAL A 84 -1.30 0.42 -21.52
CA VAL A 84 -2.33 1.31 -20.99
C VAL A 84 -2.87 2.24 -22.07
N LYS A 85 -4.06 2.79 -21.84
CA LYS A 85 -4.72 3.77 -22.71
C LYS A 85 -5.24 4.95 -21.92
N ASN A 86 -5.21 6.13 -22.54
CA ASN A 86 -5.81 7.34 -22.02
C ASN A 86 -7.25 7.48 -22.53
N GLU A 87 -8.20 7.70 -21.63
CA GLU A 87 -9.60 7.91 -21.93
C GLU A 87 -10.05 9.33 -21.52
N ARG A 88 -11.28 9.68 -21.88
CA ARG A 88 -11.88 10.97 -21.55
C ARG A 88 -11.64 11.36 -20.08
N GLY A 89 -11.17 12.58 -19.86
CA GLY A 89 -10.82 13.10 -18.52
C GLY A 89 -9.45 12.63 -18.04
N ASN A 90 -8.56 12.32 -18.98
CA ASN A 90 -7.17 11.90 -18.74
C ASN A 90 -7.05 10.65 -17.84
N ARG A 91 -8.07 9.81 -17.83
CA ARG A 91 -8.07 8.58 -17.03
C ARG A 91 -7.31 7.47 -17.73
N ILE A 92 -6.40 6.85 -17.00
CA ILE A 92 -5.57 5.75 -17.50
C ILE A 92 -6.16 4.41 -17.12
N PHE A 93 -6.41 3.58 -18.13
CA PHE A 93 -6.91 2.22 -18.00
C PHE A 93 -5.99 1.22 -18.71
N PRO A 94 -5.99 -0.06 -18.32
CA PRO A 94 -5.36 -1.08 -19.14
C PRO A 94 -6.07 -1.19 -20.50
N VAL A 95 -5.32 -1.45 -21.58
CA VAL A 95 -5.90 -1.63 -22.93
C VAL A 95 -6.92 -2.77 -22.96
N SER A 96 -6.69 -3.81 -22.16
CA SER A 96 -7.58 -4.97 -22.04
C SER A 96 -8.92 -4.68 -21.35
N ASP A 97 -9.05 -3.54 -20.65
CA ASP A 97 -10.20 -3.22 -19.80
C ASP A 97 -10.46 -4.23 -18.64
N HIS A 98 -9.43 -4.97 -18.24
CA HIS A 98 -9.52 -5.96 -17.16
C HIS A 98 -8.60 -5.58 -15.96
N SER A 99 -9.21 -5.37 -14.81
CA SER A 99 -8.47 -5.12 -13.56
C SER A 99 -7.58 -6.29 -13.13
N SER A 100 -7.91 -7.53 -13.57
CA SER A 100 -7.07 -8.71 -13.36
C SER A 100 -5.68 -8.55 -13.94
N ASP A 101 -5.56 -7.88 -15.09
CA ASP A 101 -4.27 -7.72 -15.77
C ASP A 101 -3.38 -6.71 -15.05
N VAL A 102 -4.00 -5.69 -14.44
CA VAL A 102 -3.29 -4.75 -13.55
C VAL A 102 -2.73 -5.48 -12.32
N ILE A 103 -3.53 -6.35 -11.71
CA ILE A 103 -3.10 -7.17 -10.57
C ILE A 103 -1.99 -8.14 -11.00
N ALA A 104 -2.14 -8.79 -12.17
CA ALA A 104 -1.13 -9.70 -12.69
C ALA A 104 0.19 -9.00 -13.01
N ALA A 105 0.16 -7.75 -13.48
CA ALA A 105 1.35 -6.94 -13.70
C ALA A 105 2.11 -6.70 -12.38
N LEU A 106 1.41 -6.27 -11.32
CA LEU A 106 2.00 -6.10 -9.99
C LEU A 106 2.57 -7.41 -9.44
N GLN A 107 1.86 -8.52 -9.59
CA GLN A 107 2.34 -9.84 -9.14
C GLN A 107 3.59 -10.30 -9.90
N ARG A 108 3.72 -10.00 -11.20
CA ARG A 108 4.93 -10.30 -11.96
C ARG A 108 6.15 -9.56 -11.41
N VAL A 109 6.00 -8.27 -11.07
CA VAL A 109 7.10 -7.48 -10.50
C VAL A 109 7.46 -8.00 -9.11
N LEU A 110 6.47 -8.20 -8.22
CA LEU A 110 6.71 -8.78 -6.89
C LEU A 110 7.47 -10.11 -6.95
N LYS A 111 7.11 -10.98 -7.91
CA LYS A 111 7.82 -12.25 -8.11
C LYS A 111 9.23 -12.08 -8.64
N LYS A 112 9.43 -11.16 -9.59
CA LYS A 112 10.75 -10.83 -10.14
C LYS A 112 11.69 -10.34 -9.03
N ASP A 113 11.18 -9.49 -8.14
CA ASP A 113 11.92 -8.89 -7.05
C ASP A 113 11.98 -9.79 -5.79
N GLN A 114 11.56 -11.05 -5.93
CA GLN A 114 11.62 -12.09 -4.89
C GLN A 114 10.91 -11.73 -3.58
N VAL A 115 9.86 -10.92 -3.65
CA VAL A 115 9.02 -10.61 -2.48
C VAL A 115 8.29 -11.88 -2.03
N GLU A 116 8.43 -12.23 -0.76
CA GLU A 116 7.66 -13.31 -0.15
C GLU A 116 6.21 -12.85 0.05
N ILE A 117 5.25 -13.56 -0.56
CA ILE A 117 3.83 -13.25 -0.45
C ILE A 117 3.15 -14.29 0.44
N ARG A 118 2.56 -13.85 1.55
CA ARG A 118 1.80 -14.69 2.45
C ARG A 118 0.33 -14.27 2.44
N LEU A 119 -0.51 -15.10 1.85
CA LEU A 119 -1.97 -14.95 1.84
C LEU A 119 -2.58 -15.53 3.11
N HIS A 120 -3.85 -15.22 3.39
CA HIS A 120 -4.54 -15.63 4.62
C HIS A 120 -3.79 -15.25 5.91
N SER A 121 -2.99 -14.19 5.85
CA SER A 121 -2.12 -13.72 6.94
C SER A 121 -2.66 -12.42 7.52
N GLU A 122 -3.66 -12.54 8.38
CA GLU A 122 -4.27 -11.40 9.06
C GLU A 122 -3.41 -10.99 10.25
N VAL A 123 -2.97 -9.74 10.27
CA VAL A 123 -2.20 -9.17 11.39
C VAL A 123 -3.14 -8.73 12.49
N ASP A 124 -2.95 -9.30 13.69
CA ASP A 124 -3.69 -8.94 14.90
C ASP A 124 -3.07 -7.72 15.59
N THR A 125 -1.74 -7.72 15.78
CA THR A 125 -1.06 -6.63 16.50
C THR A 125 0.38 -6.45 16.03
N LEU A 126 0.93 -5.25 16.26
CA LEU A 126 2.35 -4.97 16.11
C LEU A 126 3.11 -5.50 17.34
N LEU A 127 4.33 -6.01 17.13
CA LEU A 127 5.25 -6.41 18.19
C LEU A 127 6.24 -5.29 18.47
N TYR A 128 6.63 -5.18 19.74
CA TYR A 128 7.54 -4.13 20.21
C TYR A 128 8.64 -4.75 21.06
N GLU A 129 9.83 -4.18 20.93
CA GLU A 129 10.95 -4.41 21.83
C GLU A 129 11.30 -3.12 22.60
N ASP A 130 11.89 -3.31 23.78
CA ASP A 130 12.39 -2.17 24.56
C ASP A 130 13.69 -1.68 23.91
N SER A 131 13.72 -0.42 23.51
CA SER A 131 14.90 0.18 22.85
C SER A 131 16.05 0.52 23.82
N GLY A 132 15.87 0.20 25.11
CA GLY A 132 16.87 0.52 26.16
C GLY A 132 16.93 1.99 26.58
N GLU A 133 16.25 2.89 25.91
CA GLU A 133 16.03 4.27 26.31
C GLU A 133 14.68 4.35 27.03
N GLU A 134 14.63 5.07 28.16
CA GLU A 134 13.40 5.24 28.93
C GLU A 134 12.28 5.72 28.00
N GLU A 135 11.24 4.86 27.80
CA GLU A 135 9.99 5.12 27.09
C GLU A 135 9.97 5.00 25.54
N GLN A 136 11.02 4.63 24.83
CA GLN A 136 10.91 4.36 23.39
C GLN A 136 10.80 2.85 23.11
N LYS A 137 9.64 2.42 22.58
CA LYS A 137 9.45 1.05 22.05
C LYS A 137 9.63 1.08 20.55
N LYS A 138 10.48 0.22 20.05
CA LYS A 138 10.67 0.03 18.60
C LYS A 138 9.75 -1.09 18.13
N VAL A 139 9.08 -0.91 16.99
CA VAL A 139 8.38 -2.01 16.32
C VAL A 139 9.42 -3.02 15.84
N CYS A 140 9.23 -4.29 16.19
CA CYS A 140 10.14 -5.39 15.82
C CYS A 140 9.45 -6.53 15.06
N GLY A 141 8.22 -6.32 14.62
CA GLY A 141 7.48 -7.32 13.85
C GLY A 141 5.98 -7.24 14.03
N VAL A 142 5.31 -8.35 13.72
CA VAL A 142 3.86 -8.49 13.82
C VAL A 142 3.47 -9.83 14.41
N ARG A 143 2.28 -9.90 15.02
CA ARG A 143 1.63 -11.15 15.40
C ARG A 143 0.40 -11.33 14.50
N LEU A 144 0.26 -12.51 13.91
CA LEU A 144 -0.89 -12.89 13.13
C LEU A 144 -2.05 -13.35 14.04
N SER A 145 -3.26 -13.39 13.49
CA SER A 145 -4.48 -13.80 14.20
C SER A 145 -4.47 -15.27 14.65
N ASP A 146 -3.65 -16.11 14.01
CA ASP A 146 -3.41 -17.52 14.42
C ASP A 146 -2.36 -17.66 15.52
N GLY A 147 -1.73 -16.55 15.94
CA GLY A 147 -0.72 -16.50 17.01
C GLY A 147 0.72 -16.56 16.51
N GLU A 148 0.96 -16.79 15.21
CA GLU A 148 2.31 -16.76 14.64
C GLU A 148 2.93 -15.37 14.81
N LYS A 149 4.21 -15.31 15.18
CA LYS A 149 4.98 -14.07 15.27
C LYS A 149 6.00 -14.00 14.14
N ILE A 150 6.00 -12.90 13.42
CA ILE A 150 6.95 -12.62 12.36
C ILE A 150 7.79 -11.42 12.80
N GLN A 151 9.10 -11.63 12.91
CA GLN A 151 10.05 -10.57 13.23
C GLN A 151 10.39 -9.77 11.99
N ALA A 152 10.61 -8.47 12.15
CA ALA A 152 11.04 -7.56 11.09
C ALA A 152 11.73 -6.34 11.70
N ASP A 153 12.69 -5.77 10.96
CA ASP A 153 13.36 -4.53 11.34
C ASP A 153 12.41 -3.32 11.22
N ASP A 154 11.54 -3.34 10.19
CA ASP A 154 10.56 -2.30 9.91
C ASP A 154 9.22 -2.91 9.46
N VAL A 155 8.12 -2.20 9.73
CA VAL A 155 6.77 -2.60 9.34
C VAL A 155 6.06 -1.45 8.62
N ILE A 156 5.66 -1.69 7.37
CA ILE A 156 4.85 -0.74 6.59
C ILE A 156 3.38 -1.13 6.67
N VAL A 157 2.56 -0.29 7.29
CA VAL A 157 1.11 -0.51 7.41
C VAL A 157 0.39 0.04 6.19
N ALA A 158 -0.10 -0.85 5.32
CA ALA A 158 -0.81 -0.52 4.07
C ALA A 158 -2.17 -1.21 3.96
N THR A 159 -2.90 -1.29 5.08
CA THR A 159 -4.15 -2.07 5.23
C THR A 159 -5.39 -1.42 4.60
N GLY A 160 -5.27 -0.18 4.11
CA GLY A 160 -6.40 0.59 3.58
C GLY A 160 -7.27 1.20 4.68
N GLY A 161 -8.41 1.74 4.28
CA GLY A 161 -9.36 2.41 5.17
C GLY A 161 -10.64 1.60 5.38
N PHE A 162 -11.80 2.31 5.45
CA PHE A 162 -13.12 1.69 5.72
C PHE A 162 -13.98 1.47 4.47
N SER A 163 -13.54 1.87 3.29
CA SER A 163 -14.37 1.73 2.08
C SER A 163 -14.30 0.30 1.53
N TYR A 164 -15.47 -0.26 1.18
CA TYR A 164 -15.60 -1.63 0.65
C TYR A 164 -15.02 -2.69 1.61
N GLN A 165 -15.54 -2.75 2.82
CA GLN A 165 -15.06 -3.62 3.89
C GLN A 165 -15.00 -5.11 3.49
N THR A 166 -15.90 -5.57 2.62
CA THR A 166 -15.89 -6.94 2.06
C THR A 166 -14.63 -7.29 1.29
N THR A 167 -13.82 -6.30 0.91
CA THR A 167 -12.51 -6.50 0.26
C THR A 167 -11.34 -6.56 1.25
N GLY A 168 -11.62 -6.52 2.56
CA GLY A 168 -10.62 -6.54 3.61
C GLY A 168 -10.20 -5.15 4.13
N SER A 169 -10.82 -4.05 3.64
CA SER A 169 -10.56 -2.69 4.15
C SER A 169 -11.37 -2.41 5.42
N THR A 170 -11.00 -3.02 6.53
CA THR A 170 -11.71 -3.00 7.81
C THR A 170 -11.19 -1.96 8.81
N GLY A 171 -10.23 -1.13 8.37
CA GLY A 171 -9.70 -0.04 9.20
C GLY A 171 -8.60 -0.47 10.17
N ASP A 172 -7.94 -1.61 9.94
CA ASP A 172 -6.90 -2.13 10.82
C ASP A 172 -5.76 -1.12 11.04
N GLY A 173 -5.39 -0.35 10.01
CA GLY A 173 -4.39 0.70 10.13
C GLY A 173 -4.76 1.80 11.13
N TYR A 174 -6.04 2.14 11.24
CA TYR A 174 -6.49 3.09 12.27
C TYR A 174 -6.41 2.50 13.67
N ARG A 175 -6.66 1.20 13.82
CA ARG A 175 -6.51 0.49 15.09
C ARG A 175 -5.05 0.49 15.52
N PHE A 176 -4.13 0.11 14.65
CA PHE A 176 -2.68 0.13 14.92
C PHE A 176 -2.21 1.54 15.26
N ALA A 177 -2.58 2.55 14.46
CA ALA A 177 -2.21 3.94 14.72
C ALA A 177 -2.75 4.45 16.07
N LYS A 178 -3.98 4.07 16.46
CA LYS A 178 -4.56 4.45 17.74
C LYS A 178 -3.82 3.83 18.92
N GLU A 179 -3.39 2.57 18.78
CA GLU A 179 -2.57 1.89 19.78
C GLU A 179 -1.23 2.60 19.94
N GLU A 180 -0.61 3.07 18.85
CA GLU A 180 0.64 3.84 18.86
C GLU A 180 0.46 5.24 19.44
N ILE A 181 -0.53 6.00 18.96
CA ILE A 181 -0.82 7.36 19.45
C ILE A 181 -1.21 7.32 20.93
N GLY A 182 -1.95 6.31 21.38
CA GLY A 182 -2.26 6.10 22.79
C GLY A 182 -1.02 5.93 23.66
N ARG A 183 0.07 5.38 23.09
CA ARG A 183 1.37 5.23 23.73
C ARG A 183 2.22 6.51 23.66
N ALA A 184 2.11 7.26 22.56
CA ALA A 184 2.83 8.53 22.35
C ALA A 184 2.19 9.71 23.08
N SER A 185 0.85 9.74 23.22
CA SER A 185 0.12 10.88 23.82
C SER A 185 0.35 11.06 25.32
N CYS A 186 1.01 10.13 25.99
CA CYS A 186 1.52 10.37 27.34
C CYS A 186 2.68 11.39 27.39
N ARG A 187 3.27 11.78 26.25
CA ARG A 187 4.44 12.66 26.17
C ARG A 187 4.15 14.12 25.84
N GLU A 188 3.02 14.44 25.23
CA GLU A 188 2.71 15.80 24.77
C GLU A 188 1.74 16.56 25.68
N ARG A 189 1.76 16.31 26.99
CA ARG A 189 1.13 17.20 27.96
C ARG A 189 2.19 17.85 28.83
N VAL A 190 2.92 18.75 28.25
CA VAL A 190 3.60 19.83 29.01
C VAL A 190 3.21 21.15 28.39
#